data_201c960e56a722dd08b1d0b3cb33ea7c
#
_entry.id   201c960e56a722dd08b1d0b3cb33ea7c
#
_cell.length_a   1.000
_cell.length_b   1.000
_cell.length_c   1.000
_cell.angle_alpha   90.00
_cell.angle_beta   90.00
_cell.angle_gamma   90.00
#
_symmetry.space_group_name_H-M   'P 1'
#
loop_
_entity.id
_entity.type
_entity.pdbx_description
1 polymer ?
#
loop_
_entity_poly.entity_id
_entity_poly.type
_entity_poly.pdbx_seq_one_letter_code
_entity_poly.pdbx_strand_id
1 'polypeptide(L)'
;MLIVKLSGKALNDSQALGALFEELKTHNEQAIIVHGGGVEVDKILGAFDLQSSKIEGIRVSPSEHMPYITAALAGQCNKVLQAQAIAHGLNAVGLLCTDFNLCALTPYEAKFGQVASCSVKDSTLVKSLLNEGVTPVICSIGINEQGQLYNINADEVAAAIAIAFKAPLVFFSDVKGVLDQNGQVIELIDSKNIEELIAAKVITDGMAVKVKNALSVAKQSNNSVFIASIFDEQARHNLSKLRRIGTSVQV
;
A
#
# COMPACT_ATOMS: atom_id res chain seq x y z
N MET A 1 6.63 3.87 -14.74
CA MET A 1 5.42 3.76 -13.88
C MET A 1 5.75 2.99 -12.64
N LEU A 2 5.26 3.42 -11.49
CA LEU A 2 5.59 2.90 -10.18
C LEU A 2 4.32 2.74 -9.33
N ILE A 3 4.23 1.67 -8.53
CA ILE A 3 3.21 1.53 -7.51
C ILE A 3 3.83 1.90 -6.16
N VAL A 4 3.22 2.86 -5.48
CA VAL A 4 3.68 3.34 -4.16
C VAL A 4 2.62 3.02 -3.13
N LYS A 5 2.95 2.18 -2.16
CA LYS A 5 2.06 1.91 -1.03
C LYS A 5 2.51 2.68 0.21
N LEU A 6 1.64 3.48 0.76
CA LEU A 6 1.91 4.28 1.96
C LEU A 6 1.29 3.65 3.21
N SER A 7 2.08 3.55 4.28
CA SER A 7 1.59 3.11 5.60
C SER A 7 0.81 4.22 6.32
N GLY A 8 -0.01 3.84 7.30
CA GLY A 8 -0.77 4.81 8.08
C GLY A 8 0.08 5.86 8.80
N LYS A 9 1.31 5.51 9.24
CA LYS A 9 2.23 6.48 9.84
C LYS A 9 2.75 7.50 8.82
N ALA A 10 2.97 7.08 7.58
CA ALA A 10 3.40 7.97 6.49
C ALA A 10 2.38 9.08 6.23
N LEU A 11 1.09 8.79 6.38
CA LEU A 11 0.01 9.75 6.12
C LEU A 11 -0.02 10.94 7.09
N ASN A 12 0.62 10.81 8.24
CA ASN A 12 0.67 11.85 9.27
C ASN A 12 1.92 12.75 9.18
N ASP A 13 2.82 12.51 8.21
CA ASP A 13 4.03 13.32 8.01
C ASP A 13 3.93 14.07 6.67
N SER A 14 3.45 15.31 6.73
CA SER A 14 3.27 16.15 5.56
C SER A 14 4.60 16.51 4.87
N GLN A 15 5.72 16.59 5.61
CA GLN A 15 7.03 16.88 5.05
C GLN A 15 7.55 15.70 4.22
N ALA A 16 7.48 14.48 4.76
CA ALA A 16 7.89 13.28 4.04
C ALA A 16 7.04 13.02 2.80
N LEU A 17 5.72 13.24 2.91
CA LEU A 17 4.79 13.15 1.77
C LEU A 17 5.08 14.21 0.72
N GLY A 18 5.28 15.47 1.13
CA GLY A 18 5.62 16.55 0.22
C GLY A 18 6.89 16.24 -0.58
N ALA A 19 7.95 15.80 0.09
CA ALA A 19 9.19 15.41 -0.57
C ALA A 19 8.99 14.23 -1.55
N LEU A 20 8.15 13.24 -1.21
CA LEU A 20 7.80 12.16 -2.13
C LEU A 20 7.09 12.69 -3.39
N PHE A 21 6.10 13.56 -3.22
CA PHE A 21 5.35 14.11 -4.36
C PHE A 21 6.21 15.00 -5.25
N GLU A 22 7.12 15.77 -4.67
CA GLU A 22 8.11 16.57 -5.41
C GLU A 22 9.05 15.69 -6.24
N GLU A 23 9.49 14.56 -5.70
CA GLU A 23 10.30 13.59 -6.46
C GLU A 23 9.50 13.00 -7.64
N LEU A 24 8.28 12.54 -7.42
CA LEU A 24 7.43 12.01 -8.49
C LEU A 24 7.20 13.05 -9.59
N LYS A 25 6.94 14.30 -9.23
CA LYS A 25 6.76 15.41 -10.17
C LYS A 25 8.04 15.76 -10.92
N THR A 26 9.17 15.91 -10.23
CA THR A 26 10.45 16.33 -10.80
C THR A 26 10.93 15.35 -11.87
N HIS A 27 10.71 14.07 -11.65
CA HIS A 27 11.09 13.02 -12.59
C HIS A 27 9.99 12.65 -13.59
N ASN A 28 8.85 13.35 -13.57
CA ASN A 28 7.67 13.04 -14.38
C ASN A 28 7.29 11.54 -14.30
N GLU A 29 7.42 10.96 -13.11
CA GLU A 29 7.20 9.54 -12.89
C GLU A 29 5.70 9.25 -12.76
N GLN A 30 5.16 8.46 -13.67
CA GLN A 30 3.80 7.94 -13.53
C GLN A 30 3.72 7.04 -12.31
N ALA A 31 2.85 7.36 -11.37
CA ALA A 31 2.66 6.59 -10.15
C ALA A 31 1.19 6.32 -9.86
N ILE A 32 0.93 5.16 -9.26
CA ILE A 32 -0.32 4.85 -8.57
C ILE A 32 0.00 4.79 -7.08
N ILE A 33 -0.70 5.60 -6.29
CA ILE A 33 -0.51 5.66 -4.84
C ILE A 33 -1.60 4.83 -4.18
N VAL A 34 -1.21 3.86 -3.38
CA VAL A 34 -2.14 3.04 -2.59
C VAL A 34 -1.93 3.32 -1.11
N HIS A 35 -2.98 3.49 -0.35
CA HIS A 35 -2.86 3.76 1.08
C HIS A 35 -3.88 2.97 1.92
N GLY A 36 -3.49 2.73 3.15
CA GLY A 36 -4.38 2.34 4.24
C GLY A 36 -4.64 3.54 5.16
N GLY A 37 -4.74 3.30 6.45
CA GLY A 37 -4.99 4.35 7.45
C GLY A 37 -5.43 3.75 8.79
N GLY A 38 -4.84 2.62 9.19
CA GLY A 38 -5.26 1.88 10.39
C GLY A 38 -5.27 2.72 11.65
N VAL A 39 -4.32 3.65 11.80
CA VAL A 39 -4.27 4.58 12.94
C VAL A 39 -5.50 5.49 12.96
N GLU A 40 -5.89 6.02 11.79
CA GLU A 40 -7.03 6.92 11.69
C GLU A 40 -8.35 6.18 11.88
N VAL A 41 -8.44 4.94 11.38
CA VAL A 41 -9.57 4.05 11.66
C VAL A 41 -9.72 3.81 13.17
N ASP A 42 -8.62 3.51 13.88
CA ASP A 42 -8.64 3.28 15.33
C ASP A 42 -9.07 4.55 16.11
N LYS A 43 -8.63 5.73 15.68
CA LYS A 43 -9.07 7.01 16.27
C LYS A 43 -10.56 7.25 16.06
N ILE A 44 -11.08 7.07 14.84
CA ILE A 44 -12.50 7.29 14.56
C ILE A 44 -13.36 6.28 15.31
N LEU A 45 -13.04 4.99 15.27
CA LEU A 45 -13.78 3.97 16.01
C LEU A 45 -13.78 4.30 17.51
N GLY A 46 -12.62 4.65 18.08
CA GLY A 46 -12.51 5.03 19.50
C GLY A 46 -13.33 6.27 19.86
N ALA A 47 -13.47 7.25 18.97
CA ALA A 47 -14.29 8.44 19.21
C ALA A 47 -15.80 8.13 19.29
N PHE A 48 -16.23 6.98 18.79
CA PHE A 48 -17.60 6.47 18.86
C PHE A 48 -17.74 5.27 19.80
N ASP A 49 -16.77 5.05 20.71
CA ASP A 49 -16.74 3.94 21.67
C ASP A 49 -16.82 2.54 21.02
N LEU A 50 -16.39 2.42 19.76
CA LEU A 50 -16.36 1.16 19.02
C LEU A 50 -14.98 0.49 19.19
N GLN A 51 -14.99 -0.77 19.62
CA GLN A 51 -13.75 -1.51 19.84
C GLN A 51 -13.21 -2.10 18.54
N SER A 52 -11.98 -1.77 18.20
CA SER A 52 -11.25 -2.37 17.10
C SER A 52 -10.55 -3.65 17.53
N SER A 53 -10.74 -4.74 16.78
CA SER A 53 -10.04 -6.01 16.99
C SER A 53 -9.35 -6.48 15.72
N LYS A 54 -8.35 -7.35 15.87
CA LYS A 54 -7.63 -7.97 14.76
C LYS A 54 -7.48 -9.47 15.00
N ILE A 55 -7.62 -10.24 13.92
CA ILE A 55 -7.32 -11.67 13.88
C ILE A 55 -6.19 -11.85 12.86
N GLU A 56 -5.06 -12.42 13.27
CA GLU A 56 -3.89 -12.63 12.41
C GLU A 56 -3.40 -11.34 11.70
N GLY A 57 -3.52 -10.19 12.38
CA GLY A 57 -3.14 -8.89 11.83
C GLY A 57 -4.21 -8.23 10.94
N ILE A 58 -5.25 -8.96 10.54
CA ILE A 58 -6.37 -8.46 9.73
C ILE A 58 -7.41 -7.84 10.66
N ARG A 59 -7.84 -6.61 10.37
CA ARG A 59 -8.88 -5.92 11.15
C ARG A 59 -10.24 -6.59 10.95
N VAL A 60 -10.85 -7.03 12.04
CA VAL A 60 -12.26 -7.45 12.02
C VAL A 60 -13.12 -6.22 11.76
N SER A 61 -13.97 -6.30 10.76
CA SER A 61 -14.77 -5.15 10.28
C SER A 61 -16.27 -5.52 10.23
N PRO A 62 -16.97 -5.51 11.38
CA PRO A 62 -18.41 -5.73 11.41
C PRO A 62 -19.15 -4.69 10.55
N SER A 63 -20.34 -5.03 10.07
CA SER A 63 -21.13 -4.14 9.20
C SER A 63 -21.39 -2.77 9.82
N GLU A 64 -21.63 -2.72 11.12
CA GLU A 64 -21.87 -1.50 11.89
C GLU A 64 -20.61 -0.61 12.01
N HIS A 65 -19.39 -1.17 11.84
CA HIS A 65 -18.16 -0.40 11.83
C HIS A 65 -17.84 0.19 10.45
N MET A 66 -18.39 -0.36 9.37
CA MET A 66 -18.04 0.02 8.00
C MET A 66 -18.29 1.50 7.66
N PRO A 67 -19.35 2.17 8.13
CA PRO A 67 -19.50 3.61 7.91
C PRO A 67 -18.31 4.42 8.45
N TYR A 68 -17.81 4.09 9.62
CA TYR A 68 -16.69 4.77 10.27
C TYR A 68 -15.35 4.43 9.60
N ILE A 69 -15.14 3.15 9.25
CA ILE A 69 -13.94 2.70 8.53
C ILE A 69 -13.88 3.38 7.15
N THR A 70 -15.00 3.46 6.45
CA THR A 70 -15.09 4.14 5.15
C THR A 70 -14.84 5.64 5.28
N ALA A 71 -15.43 6.30 6.28
CA ALA A 71 -15.18 7.72 6.55
C ALA A 71 -13.69 7.99 6.83
N ALA A 72 -13.03 7.12 7.60
CA ALA A 72 -11.59 7.22 7.86
C ALA A 72 -10.75 7.05 6.58
N LEU A 73 -10.96 5.97 5.85
CA LEU A 73 -10.09 5.59 4.74
C LEU A 73 -10.42 6.32 3.44
N ALA A 74 -11.67 6.29 3.00
CA ALA A 74 -12.10 6.89 1.73
C ALA A 74 -12.38 8.40 1.85
N GLY A 75 -12.84 8.83 3.02
CA GLY A 75 -13.04 10.25 3.32
C GLY A 75 -11.73 10.93 3.73
N GLN A 76 -11.35 10.79 4.99
CA GLN A 76 -10.27 11.56 5.58
C GLN A 76 -8.89 11.23 4.98
N CYS A 77 -8.41 9.99 5.09
CA CYS A 77 -7.06 9.64 4.63
C CYS A 77 -6.90 9.89 3.13
N ASN A 78 -7.84 9.43 2.32
CA ASN A 78 -7.78 9.57 0.86
C ASN A 78 -7.79 11.03 0.41
N LYS A 79 -8.70 11.84 0.96
CA LYS A 79 -8.83 13.24 0.52
C LYS A 79 -7.73 14.14 1.06
N VAL A 80 -7.22 13.89 2.27
CA VAL A 80 -6.03 14.59 2.78
C VAL A 80 -4.81 14.27 1.91
N LEU A 81 -4.61 13.00 1.57
CA LEU A 81 -3.48 12.60 0.71
C LEU A 81 -3.60 13.17 -0.70
N GLN A 82 -4.80 13.14 -1.30
CA GLN A 82 -5.09 13.77 -2.59
C GLN A 82 -4.80 15.28 -2.54
N ALA A 83 -5.26 15.97 -1.51
CA ALA A 83 -5.05 17.42 -1.36
C ALA A 83 -3.56 17.77 -1.23
N GLN A 84 -2.79 16.98 -0.48
CA GLN A 84 -1.33 17.16 -0.39
C GLN A 84 -0.64 16.89 -1.72
N ALA A 85 -1.00 15.87 -2.45
CA ALA A 85 -0.46 15.59 -3.79
C ALA A 85 -0.70 16.78 -4.74
N ILE A 86 -1.91 17.35 -4.74
CA ILE A 86 -2.26 18.55 -5.52
C ILE A 86 -1.44 19.76 -5.08
N ALA A 87 -1.29 19.99 -3.77
CA ALA A 87 -0.50 21.11 -3.23
C ALA A 87 0.98 21.07 -3.67
N HIS A 88 1.51 19.86 -3.90
CA HIS A 88 2.86 19.64 -4.45
C HIS A 88 2.88 19.51 -5.99
N GLY A 89 1.78 19.85 -6.65
CA GLY A 89 1.68 20.03 -8.10
C GLY A 89 1.49 18.75 -8.90
N LEU A 90 1.04 17.66 -8.27
CA LEU A 90 0.52 16.49 -8.98
C LEU A 90 -0.95 16.71 -9.33
N ASN A 91 -1.36 16.25 -10.52
CA ASN A 91 -2.78 16.16 -10.87
C ASN A 91 -3.31 14.84 -10.28
N ALA A 92 -3.96 14.87 -9.13
CA ALA A 92 -4.32 13.66 -8.38
C ALA A 92 -5.83 13.47 -8.22
N VAL A 93 -6.28 12.21 -8.27
CA VAL A 93 -7.68 11.81 -8.02
C VAL A 93 -7.75 10.70 -6.99
N GLY A 94 -8.63 10.85 -6.00
CA GLY A 94 -8.87 9.83 -4.97
C GLY A 94 -9.98 8.87 -5.38
N LEU A 95 -9.67 7.56 -5.30
CA LEU A 95 -10.52 6.45 -5.73
C LEU A 95 -10.64 5.38 -4.63
N LEU A 96 -11.75 4.64 -4.68
CA LEU A 96 -11.86 3.33 -4.04
C LEU A 96 -11.13 2.28 -4.89
N CYS A 97 -10.71 1.17 -4.29
CA CYS A 97 -10.04 0.11 -5.06
C CYS A 97 -10.98 -0.61 -6.06
N THR A 98 -12.28 -0.41 -5.95
CA THR A 98 -13.28 -1.00 -6.88
C THR A 98 -13.90 -0.01 -7.86
N ASP A 99 -13.52 1.29 -7.80
CA ASP A 99 -14.07 2.27 -8.73
C ASP A 99 -13.81 1.86 -10.17
N PHE A 100 -14.82 2.01 -11.02
CA PHE A 100 -14.82 1.60 -12.42
C PHE A 100 -14.41 0.14 -12.66
N ASN A 101 -14.80 -0.76 -11.75
CA ASN A 101 -14.46 -2.18 -11.78
C ASN A 101 -12.94 -2.47 -11.72
N LEU A 102 -12.14 -1.57 -11.16
CA LEU A 102 -10.68 -1.78 -11.06
C LEU A 102 -10.39 -3.12 -10.38
N CYS A 103 -10.96 -3.38 -9.20
CA CYS A 103 -10.80 -4.65 -8.52
C CYS A 103 -12.13 -5.39 -8.34
N ALA A 104 -12.07 -6.71 -8.45
CA ALA A 104 -13.06 -7.64 -7.95
C ALA A 104 -12.72 -8.04 -6.52
N LEU A 105 -13.74 -8.24 -5.69
CA LEU A 105 -13.60 -8.61 -4.28
C LEU A 105 -13.93 -10.09 -4.07
N THR A 106 -13.16 -10.74 -3.18
CA THR A 106 -13.43 -12.07 -2.66
C THR A 106 -13.57 -11.97 -1.13
N PRO A 107 -14.78 -12.06 -0.57
CA PRO A 107 -14.99 -11.98 0.87
C PRO A 107 -14.20 -13.03 1.65
N TYR A 108 -13.71 -12.66 2.82
CA TYR A 108 -13.09 -13.57 3.78
C TYR A 108 -14.16 -14.35 4.55
N GLU A 109 -13.72 -15.27 5.42
CA GLU A 109 -14.61 -15.99 6.34
C GLU A 109 -15.41 -15.02 7.20
N ALA A 110 -16.65 -15.40 7.55
CA ALA A 110 -17.60 -14.56 8.30
C ALA A 110 -17.04 -14.01 9.63
N LYS A 111 -16.05 -14.70 10.25
CA LYS A 111 -15.39 -14.23 11.48
C LYS A 111 -14.68 -12.88 11.34
N PHE A 112 -14.33 -12.46 10.12
CA PHE A 112 -13.70 -11.17 9.83
C PHE A 112 -14.71 -10.04 9.59
N GLY A 113 -16.01 -10.36 9.42
CA GLY A 113 -17.03 -9.39 9.01
C GLY A 113 -16.88 -8.98 7.54
N GLN A 114 -17.05 -7.71 7.25
CA GLN A 114 -16.93 -7.16 5.89
C GLN A 114 -15.45 -6.89 5.53
N VAL A 115 -14.69 -7.96 5.39
CA VAL A 115 -13.31 -7.97 4.93
C VAL A 115 -13.22 -8.82 3.67
N ALA A 116 -12.44 -8.37 2.69
CA ALA A 116 -12.22 -9.09 1.45
C ALA A 116 -10.76 -9.00 0.99
N SER A 117 -10.33 -9.98 0.21
CA SER A 117 -9.18 -9.84 -0.68
C SER A 117 -9.63 -9.24 -2.01
N CYS A 118 -8.66 -8.83 -2.85
CA CYS A 118 -8.97 -8.28 -4.16
C CYS A 118 -8.02 -8.78 -5.25
N SER A 119 -8.52 -8.76 -6.48
CA SER A 119 -7.72 -8.91 -7.70
C SER A 119 -8.16 -7.87 -8.73
N VAL A 120 -7.23 -7.40 -9.58
CA VAL A 120 -7.60 -6.44 -10.62
C VAL A 120 -8.46 -7.11 -11.69
N LYS A 121 -9.63 -6.53 -11.95
CA LYS A 121 -10.62 -6.97 -12.94
C LYS A 121 -10.50 -6.16 -14.23
N ASP A 122 -10.45 -4.82 -14.12
CA ASP A 122 -10.33 -3.93 -15.27
C ASP A 122 -9.44 -2.73 -14.94
N SER A 123 -8.35 -2.59 -15.67
CA SER A 123 -7.37 -1.48 -15.48
C SER A 123 -7.57 -0.31 -16.45
N THR A 124 -8.60 -0.34 -17.28
CA THR A 124 -8.77 0.60 -18.41
C THR A 124 -8.85 2.05 -17.95
N LEU A 125 -9.68 2.35 -16.95
CA LEU A 125 -9.78 3.71 -16.42
C LEU A 125 -8.46 4.20 -15.82
N VAL A 126 -7.82 3.39 -14.99
CA VAL A 126 -6.57 3.81 -14.32
C VAL A 126 -5.47 4.06 -15.36
N LYS A 127 -5.40 3.25 -16.41
CA LYS A 127 -4.50 3.51 -17.56
C LYS A 127 -4.82 4.82 -18.27
N SER A 128 -6.11 5.12 -18.49
CA SER A 128 -6.52 6.39 -19.09
C SER A 128 -6.14 7.58 -18.22
N LEU A 129 -6.35 7.50 -16.91
CA LEU A 129 -5.94 8.54 -15.95
C LEU A 129 -4.42 8.80 -16.02
N LEU A 130 -3.62 7.73 -16.01
CA LEU A 130 -2.16 7.83 -16.13
C LEU A 130 -1.72 8.46 -17.44
N ASN A 131 -2.37 8.12 -18.57
CA ASN A 131 -2.08 8.69 -19.88
C ASN A 131 -2.40 10.20 -19.96
N GLU A 132 -3.40 10.67 -19.20
CA GLU A 132 -3.75 12.07 -19.04
C GLU A 132 -2.90 12.79 -17.96
N GLY A 133 -1.86 12.15 -17.45
CA GLY A 133 -1.00 12.70 -16.41
C GLY A 133 -1.67 12.84 -15.03
N VAL A 134 -2.73 12.07 -14.78
CA VAL A 134 -3.42 12.04 -13.51
C VAL A 134 -2.83 10.93 -12.63
N THR A 135 -2.51 11.24 -11.38
CA THR A 135 -2.02 10.30 -10.37
C THR A 135 -3.20 9.73 -9.56
N PRO A 136 -3.55 8.44 -9.71
CA PRO A 136 -4.58 7.81 -8.89
C PRO A 136 -4.09 7.62 -7.44
N VAL A 137 -4.92 8.03 -6.48
CA VAL A 137 -4.73 7.81 -5.04
C VAL A 137 -5.82 6.84 -4.58
N ILE A 138 -5.47 5.57 -4.39
CA ILE A 138 -6.41 4.48 -4.19
C ILE A 138 -6.43 4.07 -2.72
N CYS A 139 -7.59 4.14 -2.08
CA CYS A 139 -7.76 3.64 -0.71
C CYS A 139 -8.18 2.16 -0.70
N SER A 140 -8.00 1.53 0.47
CA SER A 140 -8.29 0.12 0.68
C SER A 140 -9.76 -0.15 1.11
N ILE A 141 -10.69 0.58 0.51
CA ILE A 141 -12.14 0.33 0.60
C ILE A 141 -12.64 -0.09 -0.77
N GLY A 142 -13.53 -1.08 -0.79
CA GLY A 142 -14.18 -1.52 -2.01
C GLY A 142 -15.67 -1.75 -1.82
N ILE A 143 -16.39 -1.83 -2.93
CA ILE A 143 -17.83 -2.09 -3.00
C ILE A 143 -18.01 -3.37 -3.84
N ASN A 144 -18.79 -4.34 -3.34
CA ASN A 144 -19.12 -5.54 -4.10
C ASN A 144 -20.30 -5.29 -5.06
N GLU A 145 -20.66 -6.29 -5.86
CA GLU A 145 -21.76 -6.22 -6.83
C GLU A 145 -23.15 -6.02 -6.19
N GLN A 146 -23.28 -6.29 -4.89
CA GLN A 146 -24.50 -6.07 -4.10
C GLN A 146 -24.55 -4.69 -3.43
N GLY A 147 -23.56 -3.82 -3.70
CA GLY A 147 -23.48 -2.49 -3.09
C GLY A 147 -22.96 -2.47 -1.65
N GLN A 148 -22.39 -3.58 -1.15
CA GLN A 148 -21.85 -3.66 0.20
C GLN A 148 -20.40 -3.20 0.25
N LEU A 149 -20.07 -2.42 1.29
CA LEU A 149 -18.71 -1.93 1.55
C LEU A 149 -17.86 -3.01 2.22
N TYR A 150 -16.60 -3.10 1.79
CA TYR A 150 -15.59 -3.99 2.35
C TYR A 150 -14.31 -3.23 2.68
N ASN A 151 -13.67 -3.64 3.78
CA ASN A 151 -12.32 -3.25 4.14
C ASN A 151 -11.33 -4.26 3.55
N ILE A 152 -10.34 -3.79 2.81
CA ILE A 152 -9.32 -4.62 2.19
C ILE A 152 -7.95 -4.28 2.82
N ASN A 153 -7.03 -5.23 2.88
CA ASN A 153 -5.67 -4.92 3.26
C ASN A 153 -4.99 -4.07 2.16
N ALA A 154 -4.50 -2.88 2.51
CA ALA A 154 -3.87 -1.98 1.54
C ALA A 154 -2.61 -2.58 0.88
N ASP A 155 -1.89 -3.49 1.55
CA ASP A 155 -0.76 -4.21 0.97
C ASP A 155 -1.26 -5.16 -0.14
N GLU A 156 -2.43 -5.79 0.04
CA GLU A 156 -3.06 -6.63 -0.99
C GLU A 156 -3.56 -5.82 -2.18
N VAL A 157 -4.16 -4.65 -1.95
CA VAL A 157 -4.57 -3.74 -3.04
C VAL A 157 -3.36 -3.34 -3.88
N ALA A 158 -2.27 -2.92 -3.21
CA ALA A 158 -1.04 -2.52 -3.90
C ALA A 158 -0.41 -3.68 -4.68
N ALA A 159 -0.40 -4.88 -4.09
CA ALA A 159 0.08 -6.11 -4.72
C ALA A 159 -0.73 -6.46 -5.98
N ALA A 160 -2.06 -6.47 -5.88
CA ALA A 160 -2.94 -6.76 -7.01
C ALA A 160 -2.72 -5.79 -8.17
N ILE A 161 -2.58 -4.49 -7.87
CA ILE A 161 -2.31 -3.46 -8.87
C ILE A 161 -0.90 -3.66 -9.49
N ALA A 162 0.13 -3.90 -8.69
CA ALA A 162 1.50 -4.13 -9.19
C ALA A 162 1.57 -5.33 -10.13
N ILE A 163 0.90 -6.42 -9.81
CA ILE A 163 0.82 -7.62 -10.65
C ILE A 163 0.12 -7.30 -11.98
N ALA A 164 -1.06 -6.65 -11.93
CA ALA A 164 -1.86 -6.36 -13.12
C ALA A 164 -1.18 -5.36 -14.08
N PHE A 165 -0.48 -4.39 -13.53
CA PHE A 165 0.24 -3.38 -14.30
C PHE A 165 1.67 -3.81 -14.68
N LYS A 166 2.13 -4.95 -14.17
CA LYS A 166 3.53 -5.42 -14.31
C LYS A 166 4.50 -4.30 -13.97
N ALA A 167 4.33 -3.73 -12.78
CA ALA A 167 5.07 -2.55 -12.34
C ALA A 167 5.82 -2.84 -11.04
N PRO A 168 6.97 -2.20 -10.81
CA PRO A 168 7.64 -2.24 -9.52
C PRO A 168 6.75 -1.65 -8.43
N LEU A 169 6.86 -2.21 -7.22
CA LEU A 169 6.11 -1.82 -6.04
C LEU A 169 7.05 -1.36 -4.93
N VAL A 170 6.78 -0.21 -4.34
CA VAL A 170 7.47 0.27 -3.15
C VAL A 170 6.51 0.29 -1.97
N PHE A 171 6.79 -0.51 -0.96
CA PHE A 171 6.15 -0.44 0.35
C PHE A 171 6.86 0.59 1.22
N PHE A 172 6.34 1.80 1.28
CA PHE A 172 6.82 2.78 2.25
C PHE A 172 6.19 2.55 3.62
N SER A 173 7.04 2.36 4.60
CA SER A 173 6.70 2.11 6.00
C SER A 173 7.56 2.98 6.92
N ASP A 174 7.58 2.66 8.20
CA ASP A 174 8.41 3.28 9.22
C ASP A 174 9.79 2.61 9.39
N VAL A 175 10.04 1.51 8.67
CA VAL A 175 11.34 0.82 8.70
C VAL A 175 12.15 1.11 7.44
N LYS A 176 13.46 1.29 7.58
CA LYS A 176 14.37 1.59 6.47
C LYS A 176 14.49 0.46 5.43
N GLY A 177 14.10 -0.74 5.83
CA GLY A 177 14.19 -1.98 5.06
C GLY A 177 14.14 -3.17 6.00
N VAL A 178 14.48 -4.35 5.50
CA VAL A 178 14.72 -5.54 6.30
C VAL A 178 16.11 -5.43 6.90
N LEU A 179 16.24 -5.55 8.22
CA LEU A 179 17.51 -5.40 8.92
C LEU A 179 18.14 -6.76 9.20
N ASP A 180 19.45 -6.83 9.11
CA ASP A 180 20.25 -7.96 9.59
C ASP A 180 20.39 -7.94 11.12
N GLN A 181 21.13 -8.91 11.67
CA GLN A 181 21.40 -9.02 13.12
C GLN A 181 22.20 -7.84 13.68
N ASN A 182 22.91 -7.08 12.84
CA ASN A 182 23.69 -5.90 13.21
C ASN A 182 22.90 -4.59 13.04
N GLY A 183 21.63 -4.66 12.63
CA GLY A 183 20.79 -3.51 12.35
C GLY A 183 21.09 -2.82 11.01
N GLN A 184 21.83 -3.49 10.11
CA GLN A 184 22.11 -2.99 8.77
C GLN A 184 20.98 -3.45 7.81
N VAL A 185 20.67 -2.60 6.83
CA VAL A 185 19.65 -2.95 5.81
C VAL A 185 20.23 -4.04 4.89
N ILE A 186 19.47 -5.12 4.74
CA ILE A 186 19.73 -6.15 3.74
C ILE A 186 19.29 -5.58 2.38
N GLU A 187 20.25 -5.29 1.50
CA GLU A 187 19.96 -4.63 0.22
C GLU A 187 19.15 -5.49 -0.73
N LEU A 188 19.37 -6.82 -0.72
CA LEU A 188 18.73 -7.77 -1.64
C LEU A 188 18.24 -9.02 -0.92
N ILE A 189 16.98 -9.34 -1.14
CA ILE A 189 16.38 -10.62 -0.75
C ILE A 189 15.78 -11.26 -2.02
N ASP A 190 16.11 -12.53 -2.23
CA ASP A 190 15.63 -13.30 -3.36
C ASP A 190 15.13 -14.70 -2.93
N SER A 191 14.70 -15.48 -3.90
CA SER A 191 14.21 -16.84 -3.65
C SER A 191 15.28 -17.81 -3.11
N LYS A 192 16.57 -17.45 -3.19
CA LYS A 192 17.68 -18.29 -2.75
C LYS A 192 18.03 -18.01 -1.29
N ASN A 193 18.06 -16.73 -0.89
CA ASN A 193 18.51 -16.34 0.45
C ASN A 193 17.37 -16.18 1.48
N ILE A 194 16.11 -16.07 1.08
CA ILE A 194 14.98 -15.84 1.99
C ILE A 194 14.83 -16.93 3.05
N GLU A 195 14.93 -18.19 2.66
CA GLU A 195 14.76 -19.30 3.61
C GLU A 195 15.94 -19.39 4.61
N GLU A 196 17.14 -19.05 4.17
CA GLU A 196 18.33 -18.98 5.05
C GLU A 196 18.16 -17.84 6.08
N LEU A 197 17.68 -16.66 5.66
CA LEU A 197 17.44 -15.54 6.55
C LEU A 197 16.34 -15.82 7.59
N ILE A 198 15.31 -16.57 7.20
CA ILE A 198 14.25 -17.00 8.12
C ILE A 198 14.79 -18.07 9.09
N ALA A 199 15.50 -19.08 8.59
CA ALA A 199 16.07 -20.15 9.42
C ALA A 199 17.08 -19.61 10.44
N ALA A 200 17.89 -18.61 10.04
CA ALA A 200 18.83 -17.91 10.91
C ALA A 200 18.16 -16.91 11.87
N LYS A 201 16.82 -16.79 11.85
CA LYS A 201 16.03 -15.83 12.64
C LYS A 201 16.46 -14.38 12.46
N VAL A 202 17.00 -14.04 11.30
CA VAL A 202 17.27 -12.66 10.90
C VAL A 202 15.97 -11.97 10.53
N ILE A 203 15.09 -12.69 9.83
CA ILE A 203 13.74 -12.25 9.48
C ILE A 203 12.75 -13.07 10.30
N THR A 204 11.96 -12.39 11.16
CA THR A 204 11.02 -13.06 12.06
C THR A 204 9.60 -12.50 11.91
N ASP A 205 8.62 -13.23 12.41
CA ASP A 205 7.23 -12.79 12.64
C ASP A 205 6.60 -12.07 11.43
N GLY A 206 6.05 -10.89 11.67
CA GLY A 206 5.36 -10.09 10.66
C GLY A 206 6.25 -9.65 9.49
N MET A 207 7.57 -9.49 9.69
CA MET A 207 8.50 -9.17 8.60
C MET A 207 8.69 -10.37 7.66
N ALA A 208 8.73 -11.59 8.17
CA ALA A 208 8.81 -12.79 7.34
C ALA A 208 7.59 -12.93 6.40
N VAL A 209 6.39 -12.66 6.94
CA VAL A 209 5.15 -12.63 6.14
C VAL A 209 5.24 -11.55 5.06
N LYS A 210 5.70 -10.35 5.42
CA LYS A 210 5.83 -9.22 4.48
C LYS A 210 6.81 -9.51 3.35
N VAL A 211 7.97 -10.09 3.67
CA VAL A 211 8.99 -10.44 2.66
C VAL A 211 8.51 -11.58 1.75
N LYS A 212 7.85 -12.62 2.30
CA LYS A 212 7.25 -13.69 1.49
C LYS A 212 6.18 -13.16 0.53
N ASN A 213 5.32 -12.27 1.01
CA ASN A 213 4.33 -11.61 0.16
C ASN A 213 5.01 -10.78 -0.94
N ALA A 214 6.03 -9.97 -0.57
CA ALA A 214 6.79 -9.18 -1.53
C ALA A 214 7.44 -10.06 -2.62
N LEU A 215 8.02 -11.22 -2.24
CA LEU A 215 8.58 -12.18 -3.19
C LEU A 215 7.52 -12.78 -4.11
N SER A 216 6.34 -13.10 -3.57
CA SER A 216 5.21 -13.58 -4.38
C SER A 216 4.77 -12.53 -5.43
N VAL A 217 4.69 -11.26 -5.01
CA VAL A 217 4.38 -10.15 -5.92
C VAL A 217 5.47 -9.99 -6.98
N ALA A 218 6.75 -10.01 -6.58
CA ALA A 218 7.88 -9.91 -7.51
C ALA A 218 7.82 -11.02 -8.58
N LYS A 219 7.51 -12.26 -8.20
CA LYS A 219 7.33 -13.38 -9.13
C LYS A 219 6.19 -13.16 -10.12
N GLN A 220 5.04 -12.70 -9.64
CA GLN A 220 3.85 -12.54 -10.47
C GLN A 220 3.89 -11.30 -11.36
N SER A 221 4.46 -10.20 -10.88
CA SER A 221 4.62 -8.96 -11.66
C SER A 221 5.81 -8.99 -12.61
N ASN A 222 6.75 -9.91 -12.37
CA ASN A 222 8.08 -9.94 -13.00
C ASN A 222 8.85 -8.61 -12.82
N ASN A 223 8.71 -8.02 -11.62
CA ASN A 223 9.36 -6.76 -11.23
C ASN A 223 9.81 -6.82 -9.78
N SER A 224 10.76 -5.94 -9.43
CA SER A 224 11.23 -5.81 -8.05
C SER A 224 10.15 -5.20 -7.16
N VAL A 225 10.12 -5.66 -5.91
CA VAL A 225 9.36 -5.07 -4.82
C VAL A 225 10.34 -4.50 -3.80
N PHE A 226 10.11 -3.28 -3.36
CA PHE A 226 10.99 -2.60 -2.40
C PHE A 226 10.27 -2.41 -1.06
N ILE A 227 11.02 -2.58 0.02
CA ILE A 227 10.59 -2.27 1.39
C ILE A 227 11.50 -1.16 1.90
N ALA A 228 10.94 0.01 2.19
CA ALA A 228 11.72 1.20 2.52
C ALA A 228 10.99 2.09 3.54
N SER A 229 11.71 3.07 4.07
CA SER A 229 11.12 4.13 4.87
C SER A 229 10.85 5.37 4.03
N ILE A 230 9.63 5.92 4.16
CA ILE A 230 9.33 7.23 3.58
C ILE A 230 10.14 8.36 4.23
N PHE A 231 10.64 8.15 5.45
CA PHE A 231 11.46 9.11 6.19
C PHE A 231 12.92 9.10 5.75
N ASP A 232 13.33 8.12 4.93
CA ASP A 232 14.67 8.05 4.35
C ASP A 232 14.75 8.91 3.08
N GLU A 233 15.49 10.02 3.16
CA GLU A 233 15.67 10.96 2.06
C GLU A 233 16.33 10.28 0.85
N GLN A 234 17.32 9.41 1.08
CA GLN A 234 17.99 8.68 0.00
C GLN A 234 17.04 7.72 -0.72
N ALA A 235 16.15 7.06 0.03
CA ALA A 235 15.15 6.17 -0.56
C ALA A 235 14.18 6.94 -1.47
N ARG A 236 13.74 8.14 -1.05
CA ARG A 236 12.88 9.00 -1.87
C ARG A 236 13.61 9.48 -3.13
N HIS A 237 14.81 10.04 -2.99
CA HIS A 237 15.63 10.54 -4.12
C HIS A 237 15.97 9.48 -5.16
N ASN A 238 16.06 8.24 -4.75
CA ASN A 238 16.37 7.12 -5.64
C ASN A 238 15.14 6.45 -6.25
N LEU A 239 13.95 6.95 -5.94
CA LEU A 239 12.68 6.34 -6.32
C LEU A 239 12.56 6.15 -7.85
N SER A 240 12.87 7.18 -8.62
CA SER A 240 12.84 7.14 -10.10
C SER A 240 13.87 6.19 -10.70
N LYS A 241 14.99 5.94 -10.01
CA LYS A 241 16.07 5.06 -10.46
C LYS A 241 15.87 3.61 -10.03
N LEU A 242 14.96 3.35 -9.12
CA LEU A 242 14.70 2.03 -8.50
C LEU A 242 15.98 1.36 -7.98
N ARG A 243 16.85 2.14 -7.34
CA ARG A 243 18.15 1.67 -6.81
C ARG A 243 18.37 2.21 -5.42
N ARG A 244 18.91 1.38 -4.51
CA ARG A 244 19.17 1.75 -3.11
C ARG A 244 17.93 2.33 -2.41
N ILE A 245 16.81 1.67 -2.60
CA ILE A 245 15.53 1.98 -1.94
C ILE A 245 15.30 0.91 -0.88
N GLY A 246 15.94 1.04 0.29
CA GLY A 246 15.80 0.05 1.35
C GLY A 246 16.19 -1.37 0.90
N THR A 247 15.31 -2.35 1.15
CA THR A 247 15.48 -3.74 0.72
C THR A 247 14.77 -3.97 -0.61
N SER A 248 15.50 -4.45 -1.60
CA SER A 248 14.93 -4.97 -2.86
C SER A 248 14.60 -6.45 -2.72
N VAL A 249 13.39 -6.83 -3.08
CA VAL A 249 12.93 -8.24 -3.15
C VAL A 249 12.72 -8.61 -4.61
N GLN A 250 13.43 -9.64 -5.08
CA GLN A 250 13.47 -10.04 -6.49
C GLN A 250 13.34 -11.56 -6.63
N VAL A 251 13.18 -12.04 -7.85
CA VAL A 251 13.13 -13.48 -8.19
C VAL A 251 14.49 -14.00 -8.56
#